data_44dc988fbc6dbbce49eaf24eb3cf573b
#
_entry.id   44dc988fbc6dbbce49eaf24eb3cf573b
#
_cell.length_a   1.000
_cell.length_b   1.000
_cell.length_c   1.000
_cell.angle_alpha   90.00
_cell.angle_beta   90.00
_cell.angle_gamma   90.00
#
_symmetry.space_group_name_H-M   'P 1'
#
loop_
_entity.id
_entity.type
_entity.pdbx_description
1 polymer ?
#
loop_
_entity_poly.entity_id
_entity_poly.type
_entity_poly.pdbx_seq_one_letter_code
_entity_poly.pdbx_strand_id
1 'polypeptide(L)'
;MHIHILGICGTFMGGVASLANASGYRVTGCDTNVYPPMSTQLQSIGIELIEGFDKKQTELKPDLYVIGNVVSRGNPLMEEIMNQGLPYISGPQWLYEAILKDKWVLAVAGTHGKTTTTSMLAWILEFNGYAPGFLIGGVPLNFDGSARLSQKNASNETSPFFVIEADEYDTAFFDKRSKFVHYHPKTAILNNLEYDHADIFPDLHAIETQFHHMVRMVPGIGRVIINDEEDSLKRVIEKGCWSEKAYIGSKQGLSVGKVNQDQSFEVLNLGKLIGALSWDLLGHHNRMNALAAIAASHHVGVSLEDAIEALQTFKNVKRRMECIGEKNGITIYDDFAHHPAAISTTLAGLRAKVGKARIIAVLEPRSNTMKLGTMKSALPESLKDADQVFCYGEKLTWNAEEALAPIKNKSFVGYDMKIFVEAILKETKSGDHILVMSNGSFNGIHQTLLKGLA
;
A
#
# COMPACT_ATOMS: atom_id res chain seq x y z
N MET A 1 -8.25 -24.13 -17.56
CA MET A 1 -7.15 -24.41 -16.62
C MET A 1 -7.64 -24.07 -15.21
N HIS A 2 -7.42 -25.01 -14.26
CA HIS A 2 -7.75 -24.83 -12.85
C HIS A 2 -6.48 -24.50 -12.06
N ILE A 3 -6.49 -23.38 -11.34
CA ILE A 3 -5.40 -23.01 -10.42
C ILE A 3 -5.88 -23.03 -8.97
N HIS A 4 -5.03 -23.48 -8.05
CA HIS A 4 -5.29 -23.49 -6.63
C HIS A 4 -4.26 -22.60 -5.92
N ILE A 5 -4.74 -21.59 -5.18
CA ILE A 5 -3.90 -20.54 -4.62
C ILE A 5 -3.75 -20.74 -3.10
N LEU A 6 -2.51 -20.91 -2.63
CA LEU A 6 -2.18 -21.01 -1.21
C LEU A 6 -1.87 -19.61 -0.64
N GLY A 7 -2.53 -19.24 0.45
CA GLY A 7 -2.44 -17.90 1.04
C GLY A 7 -3.31 -16.87 0.31
N ILE A 8 -4.46 -17.31 -0.21
CA ILE A 8 -5.34 -16.54 -1.12
C ILE A 8 -5.94 -15.28 -0.47
N CYS A 9 -6.11 -15.24 0.85
CA CYS A 9 -6.74 -14.13 1.55
C CYS A 9 -5.80 -12.94 1.81
N GLY A 10 -4.52 -13.05 1.47
CA GLY A 10 -3.60 -11.91 1.46
C GLY A 10 -3.98 -10.91 0.36
N THR A 11 -3.76 -9.61 0.59
CA THR A 11 -4.18 -8.54 -0.34
C THR A 11 -3.64 -8.74 -1.75
N PHE A 12 -2.34 -9.05 -1.89
CA PHE A 12 -1.72 -9.31 -3.18
C PHE A 12 -2.28 -10.59 -3.83
N MET A 13 -2.34 -11.70 -3.08
CA MET A 13 -2.80 -12.99 -3.60
C MET A 13 -4.30 -12.99 -3.93
N GLY A 14 -5.12 -12.27 -3.16
CA GLY A 14 -6.53 -12.04 -3.48
C GLY A 14 -6.72 -11.25 -4.77
N GLY A 15 -5.87 -10.26 -5.02
CA GLY A 15 -5.85 -9.56 -6.30
C GLY A 15 -5.41 -10.45 -7.46
N VAL A 16 -4.39 -11.29 -7.27
CA VAL A 16 -3.98 -12.33 -8.26
C VAL A 16 -5.14 -13.28 -8.55
N ALA A 17 -5.85 -13.76 -7.51
CA ALA A 17 -7.02 -14.61 -7.67
C ALA A 17 -8.15 -13.94 -8.49
N SER A 18 -8.42 -12.66 -8.22
CA SER A 18 -9.41 -11.86 -8.95
C SER A 18 -9.03 -11.70 -10.43
N LEU A 19 -7.77 -11.40 -10.71
CA LEU A 19 -7.25 -11.28 -12.09
C LEU A 19 -7.32 -12.63 -12.82
N ALA A 20 -6.97 -13.73 -12.15
CA ALA A 20 -7.05 -15.07 -12.72
C ALA A 20 -8.50 -15.46 -13.07
N ASN A 21 -9.43 -15.22 -12.14
CA ASN A 21 -10.84 -15.48 -12.37
C ASN A 21 -11.39 -14.65 -13.54
N ALA A 22 -11.06 -13.35 -13.59
CA ALA A 22 -11.44 -12.46 -14.69
C ALA A 22 -10.80 -12.85 -16.03
N SER A 23 -9.65 -13.56 -16.02
CA SER A 23 -9.00 -14.12 -17.21
C SER A 23 -9.56 -15.47 -17.64
N GLY A 24 -10.62 -15.98 -16.98
CA GLY A 24 -11.29 -17.24 -17.33
C GLY A 24 -10.65 -18.50 -16.72
N TYR A 25 -9.73 -18.38 -15.78
CA TYR A 25 -9.25 -19.52 -15.00
C TYR A 25 -10.33 -19.97 -13.99
N ARG A 26 -10.46 -21.27 -13.80
CA ARG A 26 -11.13 -21.78 -12.60
C ARG A 26 -10.19 -21.56 -11.42
N VAL A 27 -10.63 -20.83 -10.41
CA VAL A 27 -9.81 -20.49 -9.26
C VAL A 27 -10.42 -21.09 -7.99
N THR A 28 -9.60 -21.80 -7.23
CA THR A 28 -9.88 -22.17 -5.84
C THR A 28 -8.69 -21.75 -4.98
N GLY A 29 -8.83 -21.69 -3.67
CA GLY A 29 -7.69 -21.39 -2.82
C GLY A 29 -7.93 -21.62 -1.36
N CYS A 30 -6.83 -21.57 -0.59
CA CYS A 30 -6.86 -21.80 0.85
C CYS A 30 -6.02 -20.77 1.62
N ASP A 31 -6.42 -20.56 2.88
CA ASP A 31 -5.70 -19.74 3.83
C ASP A 31 -5.98 -20.21 5.26
N THR A 32 -5.10 -19.86 6.22
CA THR A 32 -5.35 -20.06 7.65
C THR A 32 -6.45 -19.15 8.18
N ASN A 33 -6.65 -17.99 7.55
CA ASN A 33 -7.56 -16.95 8.00
C ASN A 33 -8.52 -16.56 6.88
N VAL A 34 -9.63 -17.30 6.76
CA VAL A 34 -10.69 -17.03 5.78
C VAL A 34 -11.78 -16.17 6.42
N TYR A 35 -11.57 -14.86 6.49
CA TYR A 35 -12.51 -13.90 7.07
C TYR A 35 -12.64 -12.61 6.26
N PRO A 36 -13.75 -11.86 6.42
CA PRO A 36 -13.96 -10.57 5.74
C PRO A 36 -12.85 -9.53 6.03
N PRO A 37 -12.57 -8.59 5.10
CA PRO A 37 -13.33 -8.34 3.85
C PRO A 37 -12.89 -9.19 2.66
N MET A 38 -11.67 -9.76 2.64
CA MET A 38 -11.13 -10.46 1.47
C MET A 38 -11.94 -11.72 1.13
N SER A 39 -12.32 -12.54 2.13
CA SER A 39 -13.10 -13.75 1.87
C SER A 39 -14.44 -13.43 1.20
N THR A 40 -15.16 -12.42 1.69
CA THR A 40 -16.43 -11.99 1.09
C THR A 40 -16.24 -11.49 -0.34
N GLN A 41 -15.19 -10.73 -0.60
CA GLN A 41 -14.88 -10.22 -1.94
C GLN A 41 -14.60 -11.37 -2.92
N LEU A 42 -13.77 -12.35 -2.54
CA LEU A 42 -13.44 -13.49 -3.40
C LEU A 42 -14.65 -14.42 -3.63
N GLN A 43 -15.44 -14.67 -2.59
CA GLN A 43 -16.67 -15.46 -2.71
C GLN A 43 -17.71 -14.79 -3.60
N SER A 44 -17.82 -13.46 -3.57
CA SER A 44 -18.79 -12.72 -4.40
C SER A 44 -18.50 -12.83 -5.91
N ILE A 45 -17.26 -13.15 -6.29
CA ILE A 45 -16.86 -13.41 -7.69
C ILE A 45 -16.76 -14.91 -8.01
N GLY A 46 -17.31 -15.79 -7.14
CA GLY A 46 -17.43 -17.23 -7.36
C GLY A 46 -16.19 -18.05 -7.06
N ILE A 47 -15.20 -17.51 -6.32
CA ILE A 47 -14.02 -18.27 -5.91
C ILE A 47 -14.34 -19.10 -4.66
N GLU A 48 -14.06 -20.40 -4.73
CA GLU A 48 -14.18 -21.33 -3.61
C GLU A 48 -12.98 -21.18 -2.67
N LEU A 49 -13.27 -20.92 -1.38
CA LEU A 49 -12.26 -20.75 -0.34
C LEU A 49 -12.30 -21.91 0.66
N ILE A 50 -11.13 -22.42 1.01
CA ILE A 50 -10.94 -23.52 1.95
C ILE A 50 -10.12 -22.98 3.14
N GLU A 51 -10.60 -23.24 4.35
CA GLU A 51 -9.85 -22.86 5.55
C GLU A 51 -8.79 -23.93 5.88
N GLY A 52 -7.58 -23.47 6.17
CA GLY A 52 -6.42 -24.32 6.47
C GLY A 52 -5.71 -24.87 5.24
N PHE A 53 -4.62 -25.60 5.49
CA PHE A 53 -3.72 -26.17 4.47
C PHE A 53 -3.70 -27.70 4.58
N ASP A 54 -4.87 -28.35 4.53
CA ASP A 54 -4.97 -29.81 4.57
C ASP A 54 -4.43 -30.42 3.27
N LYS A 55 -3.56 -31.43 3.38
CA LYS A 55 -2.96 -32.16 2.26
C LYS A 55 -3.99 -32.80 1.32
N LYS A 56 -5.20 -33.11 1.79
CA LYS A 56 -6.31 -33.62 0.97
C LYS A 56 -6.73 -32.66 -0.14
N GLN A 57 -6.35 -31.38 -0.07
CA GLN A 57 -6.63 -30.44 -1.15
C GLN A 57 -5.90 -30.80 -2.46
N THR A 58 -4.92 -31.70 -2.44
CA THR A 58 -4.35 -32.27 -3.67
C THR A 58 -5.35 -33.10 -4.48
N GLU A 59 -6.42 -33.61 -3.83
CA GLU A 59 -7.53 -34.33 -4.47
C GLU A 59 -8.38 -33.43 -5.39
N LEU A 60 -8.29 -32.09 -5.25
CA LEU A 60 -8.90 -31.12 -6.18
C LEU A 60 -8.28 -31.21 -7.58
N LYS A 61 -7.07 -31.75 -7.69
CA LYS A 61 -6.30 -31.94 -8.93
C LYS A 61 -6.25 -30.67 -9.79
N PRO A 62 -5.81 -29.52 -9.25
CA PRO A 62 -5.61 -28.33 -10.08
C PRO A 62 -4.46 -28.58 -11.07
N ASP A 63 -4.50 -27.87 -12.19
CA ASP A 63 -3.42 -27.89 -13.18
C ASP A 63 -2.14 -27.23 -12.65
N LEU A 64 -2.28 -26.28 -11.69
CA LEU A 64 -1.17 -25.51 -11.14
C LEU A 64 -1.49 -25.01 -9.73
N TYR A 65 -0.52 -25.09 -8.83
CA TYR A 65 -0.56 -24.45 -7.51
C TYR A 65 0.16 -23.10 -7.55
N VAL A 66 -0.50 -22.05 -7.05
CA VAL A 66 0.09 -20.70 -6.97
C VAL A 66 0.37 -20.38 -5.51
N ILE A 67 1.62 -20.15 -5.16
CA ILE A 67 2.09 -20.10 -3.78
C ILE A 67 2.31 -18.65 -3.33
N GLY A 68 1.62 -18.24 -2.28
CA GLY A 68 1.83 -16.96 -1.61
C GLY A 68 3.02 -16.99 -0.64
N ASN A 69 3.58 -15.83 -0.34
CA ASN A 69 4.77 -15.71 0.55
C ASN A 69 4.51 -16.05 2.01
N VAL A 70 3.26 -16.16 2.43
CA VAL A 70 2.89 -16.64 3.79
C VAL A 70 3.15 -18.14 3.97
N VAL A 71 3.27 -18.88 2.88
CA VAL A 71 3.52 -20.33 2.90
C VAL A 71 5.01 -20.60 3.12
N SER A 72 5.32 -21.50 4.06
CA SER A 72 6.69 -21.90 4.39
C SER A 72 6.84 -23.42 4.41
N ARG A 73 8.09 -23.90 4.53
CA ARG A 73 8.37 -25.33 4.76
C ARG A 73 7.69 -25.80 6.06
N GLY A 74 7.22 -27.02 6.04
CA GLY A 74 6.41 -27.60 7.12
C GLY A 74 4.90 -27.36 6.97
N ASN A 75 4.47 -26.57 5.97
CA ASN A 75 3.05 -26.44 5.63
C ASN A 75 2.54 -27.77 5.03
N PRO A 76 1.50 -28.41 5.63
CA PRO A 76 1.09 -29.76 5.25
C PRO A 76 0.74 -29.94 3.77
N LEU A 77 0.03 -28.96 3.18
CA LEU A 77 -0.35 -29.00 1.79
C LEU A 77 0.88 -28.78 0.87
N MET A 78 1.75 -27.83 1.23
CA MET A 78 2.95 -27.56 0.44
C MET A 78 3.92 -28.76 0.44
N GLU A 79 4.11 -29.41 1.58
CA GLU A 79 4.95 -30.62 1.65
C GLU A 79 4.36 -31.74 0.78
N GLU A 80 3.04 -31.90 0.74
CA GLU A 80 2.39 -32.90 -0.10
C GLU A 80 2.52 -32.58 -1.61
N ILE A 81 2.38 -31.30 -1.99
CA ILE A 81 2.62 -30.83 -3.36
C ILE A 81 4.04 -31.20 -3.81
N MET A 82 5.04 -30.93 -2.96
CA MET A 82 6.44 -31.23 -3.26
C MET A 82 6.69 -32.75 -3.32
N ASN A 83 6.14 -33.53 -2.37
CA ASN A 83 6.31 -34.99 -2.33
C ASN A 83 5.76 -35.68 -3.55
N GLN A 84 4.64 -35.19 -4.10
CA GLN A 84 4.02 -35.74 -5.31
C GLN A 84 4.62 -35.15 -6.61
N GLY A 85 5.53 -34.17 -6.53
CA GLY A 85 6.09 -33.50 -7.72
C GLY A 85 5.05 -32.72 -8.52
N LEU A 86 4.01 -32.19 -7.85
CA LEU A 86 2.94 -31.43 -8.50
C LEU A 86 3.46 -30.05 -8.95
N PRO A 87 2.93 -29.50 -10.06
CA PRO A 87 3.41 -28.23 -10.60
C PRO A 87 3.02 -27.07 -9.69
N TYR A 88 3.98 -26.24 -9.29
CA TYR A 88 3.76 -25.03 -8.51
C TYR A 88 4.62 -23.86 -8.97
N ILE A 89 4.13 -22.64 -8.72
CA ILE A 89 4.75 -21.37 -9.09
C ILE A 89 4.45 -20.33 -8.02
N SER A 90 5.25 -19.28 -7.92
CA SER A 90 4.94 -18.14 -7.04
C SER A 90 3.86 -17.22 -7.64
N GLY A 91 3.12 -16.52 -6.78
CA GLY A 91 2.13 -15.52 -7.21
C GLY A 91 2.69 -14.47 -8.17
N PRO A 92 3.81 -13.79 -7.86
CA PRO A 92 4.43 -12.81 -8.74
C PRO A 92 4.87 -13.36 -10.10
N GLN A 93 5.45 -14.55 -10.13
CA GLN A 93 5.86 -15.19 -11.38
C GLN A 93 4.65 -15.56 -12.23
N TRP A 94 3.61 -16.17 -11.62
CA TRP A 94 2.35 -16.46 -12.32
C TRP A 94 1.73 -15.20 -12.92
N LEU A 95 1.68 -14.12 -12.15
CA LEU A 95 1.15 -12.84 -12.61
C LEU A 95 1.89 -12.32 -13.84
N TYR A 96 3.22 -12.42 -13.84
CA TYR A 96 4.01 -12.06 -15.01
C TYR A 96 3.67 -12.92 -16.22
N GLU A 97 3.73 -14.25 -16.09
CA GLU A 97 3.54 -15.17 -17.20
C GLU A 97 2.13 -15.13 -17.81
N ALA A 98 1.10 -14.96 -16.96
CA ALA A 98 -0.28 -14.99 -17.38
C ALA A 98 -0.83 -13.61 -17.81
N ILE A 99 -0.34 -12.51 -17.23
CA ILE A 99 -0.96 -11.19 -17.36
C ILE A 99 0.01 -10.13 -17.87
N LEU A 100 1.25 -10.03 -17.32
CA LEU A 100 2.10 -8.86 -17.51
C LEU A 100 3.04 -8.91 -18.69
N LYS A 101 3.44 -10.10 -19.17
CA LYS A 101 4.51 -10.28 -20.15
C LYS A 101 4.32 -9.47 -21.45
N ASP A 102 3.07 -9.27 -21.87
CA ASP A 102 2.72 -8.56 -23.11
C ASP A 102 2.23 -7.12 -22.81
N LYS A 103 2.41 -6.64 -21.56
CA LYS A 103 1.98 -5.31 -21.13
C LYS A 103 3.13 -4.32 -21.01
N TRP A 104 2.79 -3.05 -21.09
CA TRP A 104 3.62 -1.98 -20.59
C TRP A 104 3.35 -1.83 -19.09
N VAL A 105 4.21 -2.42 -18.28
CA VAL A 105 4.06 -2.39 -16.83
C VAL A 105 4.60 -1.08 -16.28
N LEU A 106 3.75 -0.38 -15.50
CA LEU A 106 4.10 0.79 -14.70
C LEU A 106 4.12 0.36 -13.23
N ALA A 107 5.30 0.27 -12.64
CA ALA A 107 5.48 -0.24 -11.28
C ALA A 107 5.80 0.90 -10.30
N VAL A 108 5.19 0.86 -9.12
CA VAL A 108 5.37 1.87 -8.07
C VAL A 108 6.02 1.21 -6.85
N ALA A 109 7.29 1.52 -6.62
CA ALA A 109 8.06 1.07 -5.46
C ALA A 109 8.34 2.20 -4.48
N GLY A 110 8.55 1.84 -3.22
CA GLY A 110 8.84 2.76 -2.12
C GLY A 110 8.46 2.15 -0.78
N THR A 111 9.04 2.60 0.30
CA THR A 111 8.64 2.13 1.64
C THR A 111 7.23 2.59 1.97
N HIS A 112 6.90 3.84 1.65
CA HIS A 112 5.61 4.47 1.93
C HIS A 112 4.96 5.04 0.67
N GLY A 113 3.63 5.22 0.69
CA GLY A 113 2.88 5.87 -0.39
C GLY A 113 2.65 5.02 -1.64
N LYS A 114 3.15 3.79 -1.72
CA LYS A 114 2.97 2.88 -2.88
C LYS A 114 1.51 2.83 -3.34
N THR A 115 0.60 2.43 -2.46
CA THR A 115 -0.83 2.25 -2.75
C THR A 115 -1.48 3.53 -3.29
N THR A 116 -1.21 4.67 -2.65
CA THR A 116 -1.76 5.97 -3.05
C THR A 116 -1.22 6.38 -4.43
N THR A 117 0.09 6.27 -4.64
CA THR A 117 0.73 6.63 -5.93
C THR A 117 0.26 5.72 -7.06
N THR A 118 0.15 4.40 -6.81
CA THR A 118 -0.38 3.44 -7.78
C THR A 118 -1.82 3.76 -8.16
N SER A 119 -2.64 4.14 -7.16
CA SER A 119 -4.03 4.53 -7.37
C SER A 119 -4.16 5.83 -8.16
N MET A 120 -3.33 6.84 -7.86
CA MET A 120 -3.26 8.09 -8.63
C MET A 120 -2.87 7.83 -10.08
N LEU A 121 -1.83 7.02 -10.32
CA LEU A 121 -1.36 6.68 -11.65
C LEU A 121 -2.43 5.92 -12.45
N ALA A 122 -3.07 4.92 -11.84
CA ALA A 122 -4.17 4.19 -12.47
C ALA A 122 -5.33 5.13 -12.82
N TRP A 123 -5.67 6.07 -11.92
CA TRP A 123 -6.73 7.04 -12.15
C TRP A 123 -6.38 8.04 -13.26
N ILE A 124 -5.16 8.58 -13.31
CA ILE A 124 -4.73 9.46 -14.40
C ILE A 124 -4.91 8.76 -15.75
N LEU A 125 -4.48 7.51 -15.87
CA LEU A 125 -4.62 6.74 -17.11
C LEU A 125 -6.10 6.45 -17.44
N GLU A 126 -6.91 6.12 -16.44
CA GLU A 126 -8.35 5.89 -16.62
C GLU A 126 -9.08 7.14 -17.10
N PHE A 127 -8.86 8.28 -16.41
CA PHE A 127 -9.47 9.58 -16.72
C PHE A 127 -9.18 10.01 -18.17
N ASN A 128 -7.98 9.71 -18.66
CA ASN A 128 -7.54 10.00 -20.02
C ASN A 128 -7.89 8.91 -21.04
N GLY A 129 -8.77 7.95 -20.69
CA GLY A 129 -9.31 6.94 -21.61
C GLY A 129 -8.35 5.80 -21.97
N TYR A 130 -7.24 5.65 -21.24
CA TYR A 130 -6.30 4.55 -21.47
C TYR A 130 -6.78 3.20 -20.91
N ALA A 131 -7.74 3.16 -20.00
CA ALA A 131 -8.37 1.97 -19.43
C ALA A 131 -7.37 0.89 -18.95
N PRO A 132 -6.38 1.22 -18.08
CA PRO A 132 -5.32 0.30 -17.68
C PRO A 132 -5.85 -0.88 -16.87
N GLY A 133 -5.12 -2.01 -16.92
CA GLY A 133 -5.19 -3.00 -15.86
C GLY A 133 -4.43 -2.52 -14.64
N PHE A 134 -4.77 -3.04 -13.47
CA PHE A 134 -4.04 -2.70 -12.26
C PHE A 134 -4.11 -3.79 -11.18
N LEU A 135 -3.11 -3.79 -10.29
CA LEU A 135 -3.10 -4.52 -9.03
C LEU A 135 -2.53 -3.60 -7.93
N ILE A 136 -3.37 -3.24 -6.98
CA ILE A 136 -3.12 -2.23 -5.94
C ILE A 136 -3.33 -2.86 -4.57
N GLY A 137 -2.49 -2.54 -3.59
CA GLY A 137 -2.54 -3.07 -2.23
C GLY A 137 -3.70 -2.54 -1.36
N GLY A 138 -4.56 -1.70 -1.91
CA GLY A 138 -5.76 -1.15 -1.27
C GLY A 138 -6.87 -0.92 -2.29
N VAL A 139 -8.03 -0.45 -1.85
CA VAL A 139 -9.19 -0.18 -2.70
C VAL A 139 -9.27 1.33 -2.99
N PRO A 140 -8.91 1.80 -4.20
CA PRO A 140 -9.08 3.20 -4.57
C PRO A 140 -10.57 3.53 -4.69
N LEU A 141 -10.98 4.70 -4.20
CA LEU A 141 -12.39 5.12 -4.21
C LEU A 141 -12.90 5.52 -5.61
N ASN A 142 -12.00 5.64 -6.57
CA ASN A 142 -12.35 5.88 -7.98
C ASN A 142 -12.67 4.57 -8.75
N PHE A 143 -12.44 3.39 -8.14
CA PHE A 143 -12.64 2.08 -8.76
C PHE A 143 -13.42 1.14 -7.84
N ASP A 144 -14.03 0.10 -8.40
CA ASP A 144 -14.84 -0.87 -7.65
C ASP A 144 -14.02 -1.97 -6.96
N GLY A 145 -12.68 -1.94 -7.08
CA GLY A 145 -11.81 -2.98 -6.48
C GLY A 145 -10.34 -2.63 -6.51
N SER A 146 -9.53 -3.53 -5.97
CA SER A 146 -8.07 -3.39 -5.89
C SER A 146 -7.33 -4.01 -7.08
N ALA A 147 -8.02 -4.76 -7.95
CA ALA A 147 -7.44 -5.43 -9.11
C ALA A 147 -8.42 -5.45 -10.28
N ARG A 148 -7.92 -5.20 -11.49
CA ARG A 148 -8.70 -5.20 -12.73
C ARG A 148 -7.78 -5.53 -13.91
N LEU A 149 -8.29 -6.33 -14.85
CA LEU A 149 -7.63 -6.53 -16.15
C LEU A 149 -7.69 -5.25 -16.99
N SER A 150 -6.73 -5.08 -17.91
CA SER A 150 -6.78 -4.01 -18.91
C SER A 150 -8.07 -4.11 -19.72
N GLN A 151 -8.77 -3.00 -19.84
CA GLN A 151 -10.02 -2.93 -20.58
C GLN A 151 -9.81 -2.31 -21.97
N LYS A 152 -10.88 -2.19 -22.76
CA LYS A 152 -10.83 -1.50 -24.02
C LYS A 152 -10.72 0.01 -23.79
N ASN A 153 -9.74 0.61 -24.45
CA ASN A 153 -9.51 2.05 -24.46
C ASN A 153 -10.52 2.79 -25.36
N ALA A 154 -10.37 4.10 -25.47
CA ALA A 154 -11.22 4.93 -26.33
C ALA A 154 -11.20 4.53 -27.81
N SER A 155 -10.13 3.89 -28.28
CA SER A 155 -10.00 3.35 -29.65
C SER A 155 -10.57 1.94 -29.80
N ASN A 156 -11.26 1.41 -28.78
CA ASN A 156 -11.82 0.04 -28.73
C ASN A 156 -10.75 -1.08 -28.77
N GLU A 157 -9.49 -0.75 -28.44
CA GLU A 157 -8.38 -1.69 -28.35
C GLU A 157 -8.12 -2.03 -26.88
N THR A 158 -7.72 -3.28 -26.60
CA THR A 158 -7.33 -3.64 -25.23
C THR A 158 -6.09 -2.84 -24.82
N SER A 159 -6.22 -2.11 -23.71
CA SER A 159 -5.12 -1.29 -23.17
C SER A 159 -3.82 -2.09 -23.04
N PRO A 160 -2.71 -1.57 -23.52
CA PRO A 160 -1.41 -2.19 -23.31
C PRO A 160 -0.86 -1.95 -21.91
N PHE A 161 -1.46 -1.06 -21.12
CA PHE A 161 -0.92 -0.61 -19.84
C PHE A 161 -1.42 -1.45 -18.66
N PHE A 162 -0.49 -1.70 -17.72
CA PHE A 162 -0.80 -2.32 -16.44
C PHE A 162 -0.05 -1.61 -15.31
N VAL A 163 -0.78 -1.10 -14.32
CA VAL A 163 -0.23 -0.37 -13.18
C VAL A 163 -0.16 -1.32 -11.97
N ILE A 164 1.00 -1.42 -11.32
CA ILE A 164 1.19 -2.36 -10.23
C ILE A 164 1.92 -1.74 -9.04
N GLU A 165 1.43 -2.03 -7.85
CA GLU A 165 2.15 -1.78 -6.61
C GLU A 165 3.30 -2.77 -6.47
N ALA A 166 4.52 -2.27 -6.29
CA ALA A 166 5.75 -3.04 -6.37
C ALA A 166 6.40 -3.14 -4.97
N ASP A 167 6.12 -4.27 -4.31
CA ASP A 167 6.65 -4.54 -2.97
C ASP A 167 8.06 -5.12 -3.02
N GLU A 168 8.89 -4.71 -2.04
CA GLU A 168 10.24 -5.21 -1.77
C GLU A 168 10.27 -6.56 -1.08
N TYR A 169 9.15 -7.09 -0.59
CA TYR A 169 9.07 -8.40 0.07
C TYR A 169 9.54 -9.54 -0.82
N ASP A 170 10.04 -10.60 -0.19
CA ASP A 170 10.35 -11.85 -0.87
C ASP A 170 9.12 -12.48 -1.53
N THR A 171 9.36 -13.20 -2.61
CA THR A 171 8.33 -13.73 -3.51
C THR A 171 7.63 -14.95 -2.92
N ALA A 172 8.41 -15.93 -2.44
CA ALA A 172 7.94 -17.16 -1.83
C ALA A 172 9.07 -17.81 -1.01
N PHE A 173 8.78 -18.87 -0.26
CA PHE A 173 9.83 -19.57 0.51
C PHE A 173 10.94 -20.16 -0.36
N PHE A 174 10.65 -20.50 -1.60
CA PHE A 174 11.60 -21.06 -2.59
C PHE A 174 12.18 -20.00 -3.53
N ASP A 175 11.71 -18.76 -3.48
CA ASP A 175 12.24 -17.62 -4.25
C ASP A 175 12.35 -16.39 -3.35
N LYS A 176 13.57 -16.07 -2.92
CA LYS A 176 13.86 -14.98 -1.99
C LYS A 176 14.13 -13.63 -2.66
N ARG A 177 13.96 -13.54 -3.99
CA ARG A 177 13.98 -12.26 -4.69
C ARG A 177 12.73 -11.46 -4.33
N SER A 178 12.84 -10.14 -4.35
CA SER A 178 11.70 -9.25 -4.15
C SER A 178 10.67 -9.44 -5.28
N LYS A 179 9.39 -9.31 -4.94
CA LYS A 179 8.27 -9.51 -5.89
C LYS A 179 8.41 -8.67 -7.15
N PHE A 180 8.85 -7.42 -7.04
CA PHE A 180 8.95 -6.49 -8.17
C PHE A 180 9.95 -6.92 -9.25
N VAL A 181 10.92 -7.80 -8.94
CA VAL A 181 11.84 -8.34 -9.94
C VAL A 181 11.10 -9.17 -11.01
N HIS A 182 9.96 -9.75 -10.65
CA HIS A 182 9.13 -10.52 -11.58
C HIS A 182 8.29 -9.64 -12.53
N TYR A 183 8.09 -8.35 -12.23
CA TYR A 183 7.12 -7.53 -12.97
C TYR A 183 7.65 -6.95 -14.28
N HIS A 184 8.97 -6.93 -14.49
CA HIS A 184 9.63 -6.42 -15.69
C HIS A 184 9.10 -5.04 -16.12
N PRO A 185 9.11 -4.01 -15.25
CA PRO A 185 8.51 -2.73 -15.54
C PRO A 185 9.27 -2.00 -16.67
N LYS A 186 8.51 -1.31 -17.53
CA LYS A 186 9.04 -0.34 -18.49
C LYS A 186 8.99 1.09 -17.94
N THR A 187 8.11 1.34 -16.98
CA THR A 187 8.08 2.58 -16.20
C THR A 187 8.16 2.21 -14.72
N ALA A 188 9.14 2.71 -14.00
CA ALA A 188 9.35 2.41 -12.59
C ALA A 188 9.39 3.70 -11.77
N ILE A 189 8.58 3.80 -10.74
CA ILE A 189 8.64 4.87 -9.73
C ILE A 189 9.41 4.37 -8.53
N LEU A 190 10.43 5.11 -8.11
CA LEU A 190 11.12 4.99 -6.84
C LEU A 190 10.73 6.19 -5.98
N ASN A 191 9.74 5.99 -5.07
CA ASN A 191 9.10 7.11 -4.39
C ASN A 191 9.88 7.56 -3.15
N ASN A 192 10.20 6.61 -2.26
CA ASN A 192 11.02 6.83 -1.06
C ASN A 192 11.64 5.51 -0.62
N LEU A 193 12.67 5.59 0.24
CA LEU A 193 13.35 4.40 0.73
C LEU A 193 13.88 4.63 2.15
N GLU A 194 13.22 3.98 3.11
CA GLU A 194 13.58 3.96 4.52
C GLU A 194 13.78 2.52 5.01
N TYR A 195 14.39 2.37 6.19
CA TYR A 195 14.52 1.05 6.80
C TYR A 195 13.19 0.59 7.37
N ASP A 196 12.64 -0.46 6.79
CA ASP A 196 11.45 -1.19 7.28
C ASP A 196 11.68 -2.70 7.09
N HIS A 197 10.71 -3.52 7.50
CA HIS A 197 10.76 -4.97 7.34
C HIS A 197 11.99 -5.62 7.99
N ALA A 198 12.25 -5.28 9.26
CA ALA A 198 13.35 -5.80 10.06
C ALA A 198 13.35 -7.33 10.24
N ASP A 199 12.24 -7.99 9.93
CA ASP A 199 12.09 -9.44 9.87
C ASP A 199 12.72 -10.07 8.62
N ILE A 200 12.94 -9.28 7.56
CA ILE A 200 13.48 -9.73 6.27
C ILE A 200 14.85 -9.09 5.99
N PHE A 201 15.00 -7.79 6.26
CA PHE A 201 16.19 -7.03 5.93
C PHE A 201 16.98 -6.65 7.18
N PRO A 202 18.30 -6.90 7.21
CA PRO A 202 19.14 -6.54 8.34
C PRO A 202 19.37 -5.02 8.46
N ASP A 203 19.38 -4.31 7.36
CA ASP A 203 19.66 -2.87 7.27
C ASP A 203 19.10 -2.22 6.00
N LEU A 204 19.20 -0.88 5.92
CA LEU A 204 18.78 -0.10 4.76
C LEU A 204 19.52 -0.48 3.47
N HIS A 205 20.81 -0.84 3.58
CA HIS A 205 21.62 -1.20 2.41
C HIS A 205 21.13 -2.48 1.74
N ALA A 206 20.60 -3.44 2.51
CA ALA A 206 19.96 -4.63 1.98
C ALA A 206 18.72 -4.27 1.15
N ILE A 207 17.90 -3.31 1.61
CA ILE A 207 16.73 -2.82 0.87
C ILE A 207 17.17 -2.04 -0.40
N GLU A 208 18.18 -1.16 -0.30
CA GLU A 208 18.77 -0.47 -1.47
C GLU A 208 19.23 -1.47 -2.55
N THR A 209 19.77 -2.60 -2.12
CA THR A 209 20.20 -3.66 -3.06
C THR A 209 19.00 -4.28 -3.79
N GLN A 210 17.87 -4.51 -3.11
CA GLN A 210 16.67 -5.00 -3.77
C GLN A 210 16.12 -3.96 -4.77
N PHE A 211 16.06 -2.67 -4.38
CA PHE A 211 15.62 -1.62 -5.29
C PHE A 211 16.54 -1.52 -6.53
N HIS A 212 17.85 -1.70 -6.36
CA HIS A 212 18.76 -1.76 -7.50
C HIS A 212 18.49 -2.98 -8.40
N HIS A 213 18.07 -4.14 -7.84
CA HIS A 213 17.63 -5.27 -8.65
C HIS A 213 16.42 -4.92 -9.53
N MET A 214 15.46 -4.12 -9.02
CA MET A 214 14.36 -3.62 -9.84
C MET A 214 14.84 -2.65 -10.94
N VAL A 215 15.70 -1.70 -10.61
CA VAL A 215 16.28 -0.74 -11.59
C VAL A 215 16.96 -1.47 -12.75
N ARG A 216 17.68 -2.57 -12.46
CA ARG A 216 18.34 -3.40 -13.47
C ARG A 216 17.37 -4.12 -14.42
N MET A 217 16.11 -4.29 -14.02
CA MET A 217 15.09 -4.95 -14.84
C MET A 217 14.39 -3.98 -15.80
N VAL A 218 14.53 -2.66 -15.60
CA VAL A 218 13.94 -1.65 -16.48
C VAL A 218 14.75 -1.59 -17.78
N PRO A 219 14.16 -1.84 -18.97
CA PRO A 219 14.87 -1.85 -20.24
C PRO A 219 15.34 -0.44 -20.65
N GLY A 220 16.32 -0.34 -21.56
CA GLY A 220 16.84 0.94 -22.03
C GLY A 220 15.81 1.88 -22.66
N ILE A 221 14.72 1.35 -23.20
CA ILE A 221 13.57 2.13 -23.71
C ILE A 221 12.62 2.58 -22.60
N GLY A 222 12.85 2.13 -21.38
CA GLY A 222 12.01 2.45 -20.21
C GLY A 222 12.48 3.71 -19.49
N ARG A 223 11.78 4.04 -18.40
CA ARG A 223 12.10 5.22 -17.58
C ARG A 223 11.99 4.90 -16.10
N VAL A 224 12.96 5.39 -15.32
CA VAL A 224 12.94 5.37 -13.86
C VAL A 224 12.63 6.78 -13.35
N ILE A 225 11.52 6.92 -12.61
CA ILE A 225 11.11 8.15 -11.93
C ILE A 225 11.68 8.11 -10.52
N ILE A 226 12.45 9.10 -10.13
CA ILE A 226 13.27 9.12 -8.91
C ILE A 226 12.89 10.33 -8.07
N ASN A 227 12.53 10.10 -6.81
CA ASN A 227 12.41 11.18 -5.84
C ASN A 227 13.81 11.69 -5.47
N ASP A 228 14.13 12.91 -5.89
CA ASP A 228 15.45 13.53 -5.71
C ASP A 228 15.66 14.06 -4.28
N GLU A 229 14.61 14.10 -3.46
CA GLU A 229 14.71 14.42 -2.03
C GLU A 229 15.30 13.26 -1.19
N GLU A 230 15.39 12.05 -1.76
CA GLU A 230 15.76 10.81 -1.07
C GLU A 230 17.22 10.41 -1.36
N ASP A 231 18.12 10.61 -0.41
CA ASP A 231 19.54 10.25 -0.57
C ASP A 231 19.77 8.74 -0.74
N SER A 232 18.90 7.91 -0.14
CA SER A 232 18.92 6.45 -0.32
C SER A 232 18.68 6.05 -1.78
N LEU A 233 17.78 6.73 -2.48
CA LEU A 233 17.53 6.49 -3.90
C LEU A 233 18.69 6.96 -4.79
N LYS A 234 19.37 8.04 -4.43
CA LYS A 234 20.61 8.47 -5.15
C LYS A 234 21.65 7.36 -5.10
N ARG A 235 21.88 6.75 -3.91
CA ARG A 235 22.80 5.60 -3.77
C ARG A 235 22.38 4.38 -4.58
N VAL A 236 21.05 4.12 -4.69
CA VAL A 236 20.53 3.05 -5.57
C VAL A 236 20.89 3.30 -7.03
N ILE A 237 20.68 4.53 -7.50
CA ILE A 237 20.96 4.91 -8.91
C ILE A 237 22.45 4.95 -9.22
N GLU A 238 23.31 5.33 -8.26
CA GLU A 238 24.77 5.31 -8.40
C GLU A 238 25.33 3.90 -8.62
N LYS A 239 24.65 2.84 -8.16
CA LYS A 239 24.99 1.44 -8.46
C LYS A 239 24.81 1.09 -9.95
N GLY A 240 24.15 1.95 -10.74
CA GLY A 240 23.89 1.83 -12.18
C GLY A 240 22.43 1.95 -12.54
N CYS A 241 22.15 2.68 -13.62
CA CYS A 241 20.82 2.80 -14.24
C CYS A 241 21.01 2.89 -15.76
N TRP A 242 20.35 2.01 -16.51
CA TRP A 242 20.52 1.89 -17.96
C TRP A 242 19.34 2.45 -18.76
N SER A 243 18.32 2.94 -18.04
CA SER A 243 17.11 3.52 -18.59
C SER A 243 17.15 5.06 -18.46
N GLU A 244 16.24 5.74 -19.14
CA GLU A 244 16.05 7.17 -18.94
C GLU A 244 15.66 7.46 -17.47
N LYS A 245 16.23 8.53 -16.92
CA LYS A 245 15.94 9.01 -15.55
C LYS A 245 15.08 10.26 -15.62
N ALA A 246 14.00 10.28 -14.85
CA ALA A 246 13.19 11.47 -14.59
C ALA A 246 13.16 11.75 -13.09
N TYR A 247 13.30 13.00 -12.70
CA TYR A 247 13.37 13.40 -11.31
C TYR A 247 12.09 14.12 -10.86
N ILE A 248 11.72 13.90 -9.61
CA ILE A 248 10.68 14.66 -8.91
C ILE A 248 11.24 15.24 -7.63
N GLY A 249 10.65 16.33 -7.12
CA GLY A 249 11.08 16.99 -5.88
C GLY A 249 12.24 17.98 -6.07
N SER A 250 12.77 18.13 -7.28
CA SER A 250 13.86 19.06 -7.56
C SER A 250 13.64 19.84 -8.87
N LYS A 251 14.46 20.88 -9.07
CA LYS A 251 14.42 21.71 -10.30
C LYS A 251 14.87 20.95 -11.57
N GLN A 252 15.37 19.72 -11.44
CA GLN A 252 15.77 18.88 -12.57
C GLN A 252 14.58 18.14 -13.22
N GLY A 253 13.39 18.29 -12.68
CA GLY A 253 12.18 17.64 -13.17
C GLY A 253 10.92 18.29 -12.64
N LEU A 254 9.95 17.47 -12.25
CA LEU A 254 8.72 17.96 -11.63
C LEU A 254 8.97 18.33 -10.17
N SER A 255 8.46 19.48 -9.75
CA SER A 255 8.61 19.97 -8.38
C SER A 255 7.35 20.72 -7.90
N VAL A 256 7.21 20.81 -6.59
CA VAL A 256 6.17 21.59 -5.93
C VAL A 256 6.60 23.07 -5.95
N GLY A 257 5.73 23.94 -6.47
CA GLY A 257 5.88 25.39 -6.39
C GLY A 257 5.25 25.96 -5.13
N LYS A 258 4.49 27.06 -5.28
CA LYS A 258 3.77 27.68 -4.17
C LYS A 258 2.70 26.76 -3.62
N VAL A 259 2.65 26.63 -2.28
CA VAL A 259 1.58 25.93 -1.55
C VAL A 259 0.70 26.97 -0.89
N ASN A 260 -0.60 26.90 -1.13
CA ASN A 260 -1.59 27.83 -0.59
C ASN A 260 -2.14 27.33 0.78
N GLN A 261 -2.90 28.20 1.47
CA GLN A 261 -3.50 27.85 2.76
C GLN A 261 -4.53 26.72 2.68
N ASP A 262 -5.22 26.58 1.56
CA ASP A 262 -6.17 25.50 1.25
C ASP A 262 -5.49 24.20 0.82
N GLN A 263 -4.15 24.12 0.95
CA GLN A 263 -3.30 23.00 0.55
C GLN A 263 -3.20 22.77 -0.97
N SER A 264 -3.87 23.58 -1.80
CA SER A 264 -3.60 23.58 -3.25
C SER A 264 -2.14 23.99 -3.51
N PHE A 265 -1.55 23.47 -4.58
CA PHE A 265 -0.14 23.72 -4.87
C PHE A 265 0.13 23.81 -6.38
N GLU A 266 1.15 24.55 -6.72
CA GLU A 266 1.65 24.66 -8.08
C GLU A 266 2.53 23.45 -8.43
N VAL A 267 2.36 22.94 -9.65
CA VAL A 267 3.22 21.92 -10.26
C VAL A 267 4.14 22.62 -11.26
N LEU A 268 5.43 22.49 -11.02
CA LEU A 268 6.46 23.05 -11.89
C LEU A 268 7.18 21.91 -12.64
N ASN A 269 7.52 22.15 -13.89
CA ASN A 269 8.43 21.29 -14.66
C ASN A 269 9.67 22.10 -15.07
N LEU A 270 10.86 21.67 -14.65
CA LEU A 270 12.14 22.38 -14.86
C LEU A 270 12.04 23.85 -14.43
N GLY A 271 11.33 24.12 -13.31
CA GLY A 271 11.11 25.44 -12.76
C GLY A 271 10.03 26.28 -13.45
N LYS A 272 9.37 25.78 -14.50
CA LYS A 272 8.26 26.46 -15.19
C LYS A 272 6.91 25.96 -14.67
N LEU A 273 5.98 26.87 -14.42
CA LEU A 273 4.61 26.54 -13.99
C LEU A 273 3.88 25.80 -15.12
N ILE A 274 3.33 24.62 -14.79
CA ILE A 274 2.46 23.82 -15.67
C ILE A 274 1.01 24.02 -15.28
N GLY A 275 0.67 23.95 -13.99
CA GLY A 275 -0.67 24.10 -13.50
C GLY A 275 -0.71 24.10 -11.98
N ALA A 276 -1.90 24.11 -11.42
CA ALA A 276 -2.13 24.00 -9.98
C ALA A 276 -3.06 22.82 -9.68
N LEU A 277 -2.74 22.06 -8.63
CA LEU A 277 -3.55 20.95 -8.15
C LEU A 277 -4.25 21.35 -6.85
N SER A 278 -5.57 21.22 -6.85
CA SER A 278 -6.44 21.41 -5.68
C SER A 278 -7.18 20.12 -5.40
N TRP A 279 -7.06 19.60 -4.17
CA TRP A 279 -7.65 18.36 -3.71
C TRP A 279 -7.73 18.27 -2.19
N ASP A 280 -8.35 17.23 -1.66
CA ASP A 280 -8.51 17.03 -0.21
C ASP A 280 -7.34 16.27 0.47
N LEU A 281 -6.33 15.83 -0.31
CA LEU A 281 -5.20 15.09 0.25
C LEU A 281 -4.17 16.05 0.85
N LEU A 282 -3.69 15.69 2.03
CA LEU A 282 -2.86 16.54 2.86
C LEU A 282 -1.40 16.07 2.88
N GLY A 283 -0.51 17.01 3.17
CA GLY A 283 0.89 16.73 3.44
C GLY A 283 1.80 16.69 2.22
N HIS A 284 3.10 16.94 2.47
CA HIS A 284 4.13 16.96 1.44
C HIS A 284 4.24 15.62 0.70
N HIS A 285 4.14 14.51 1.44
CA HIS A 285 4.22 13.17 0.85
C HIS A 285 3.17 12.92 -0.24
N ASN A 286 1.91 13.42 -0.08
CA ASN A 286 0.90 13.28 -1.12
C ASN A 286 1.19 14.15 -2.34
N ARG A 287 1.80 15.32 -2.16
CA ARG A 287 2.30 16.14 -3.27
C ARG A 287 3.39 15.41 -4.05
N MET A 288 4.33 14.75 -3.35
CA MET A 288 5.36 13.92 -4.00
C MET A 288 4.77 12.70 -4.70
N ASN A 289 3.77 12.02 -4.10
CA ASN A 289 3.02 10.93 -4.74
C ASN A 289 2.36 11.40 -6.05
N ALA A 290 1.76 12.60 -6.06
CA ALA A 290 1.19 13.20 -7.26
C ALA A 290 2.23 13.45 -8.34
N LEU A 291 3.36 14.09 -8.01
CA LEU A 291 4.44 14.35 -8.96
C LEU A 291 4.96 13.04 -9.59
N ALA A 292 5.09 11.99 -8.78
CA ALA A 292 5.52 10.68 -9.25
C ALA A 292 4.51 10.06 -10.25
N ALA A 293 3.22 10.13 -9.93
CA ALA A 293 2.16 9.61 -10.79
C ALA A 293 2.04 10.43 -12.10
N ILE A 294 2.16 11.77 -12.04
CA ILE A 294 2.21 12.66 -13.20
C ILE A 294 3.41 12.34 -14.09
N ALA A 295 4.62 12.19 -13.52
CA ALA A 295 5.81 11.86 -14.28
C ALA A 295 5.71 10.50 -14.98
N ALA A 296 5.12 9.50 -14.31
CA ALA A 296 4.95 8.17 -14.87
C ALA A 296 3.89 8.12 -15.96
N SER A 297 2.76 8.83 -15.80
CA SER A 297 1.71 8.93 -16.81
C SER A 297 2.21 9.70 -18.05
N HIS A 298 3.04 10.73 -17.86
CA HIS A 298 3.66 11.48 -18.94
C HIS A 298 4.58 10.60 -19.80
N HIS A 299 5.27 9.63 -19.21
CA HIS A 299 6.10 8.66 -19.96
C HIS A 299 5.30 7.83 -20.95
N VAL A 300 4.02 7.62 -20.72
CA VAL A 300 3.14 6.81 -21.58
C VAL A 300 2.16 7.64 -22.41
N GLY A 301 2.39 8.97 -22.49
CA GLY A 301 1.74 9.85 -23.44
C GLY A 301 0.63 10.75 -22.89
N VAL A 302 0.38 10.76 -21.58
CA VAL A 302 -0.53 11.75 -20.97
C VAL A 302 0.18 13.10 -20.86
N SER A 303 -0.46 14.20 -21.24
CA SER A 303 0.11 15.54 -21.01
C SER A 303 0.21 15.83 -19.50
N LEU A 304 1.14 16.73 -19.12
CA LEU A 304 1.27 17.10 -17.71
C LEU A 304 0.01 17.80 -17.20
N GLU A 305 -0.61 18.61 -18.04
CA GLU A 305 -1.85 19.34 -17.79
C GLU A 305 -3.02 18.40 -17.57
N ASP A 306 -3.22 17.41 -18.44
CA ASP A 306 -4.30 16.42 -18.34
C ASP A 306 -4.11 15.52 -17.09
N ALA A 307 -2.87 15.22 -16.74
CA ALA A 307 -2.55 14.47 -15.51
C ALA A 307 -2.91 15.27 -14.25
N ILE A 308 -2.67 16.59 -14.24
CA ILE A 308 -3.06 17.48 -13.14
C ILE A 308 -4.60 17.55 -13.07
N GLU A 309 -5.28 17.69 -14.19
CA GLU A 309 -6.76 17.73 -14.25
C GLU A 309 -7.38 16.45 -13.69
N ALA A 310 -6.87 15.29 -14.09
CA ALA A 310 -7.33 14.00 -13.58
C ALA A 310 -7.21 13.92 -12.04
N LEU A 311 -6.10 14.39 -11.48
CA LEU A 311 -5.86 14.33 -10.04
C LEU A 311 -6.78 15.26 -9.21
N GLN A 312 -7.36 16.30 -9.79
CA GLN A 312 -8.37 17.11 -9.10
C GLN A 312 -9.64 16.31 -8.76
N THR A 313 -9.90 15.21 -9.46
CA THR A 313 -11.04 14.31 -9.25
C THR A 313 -10.69 13.02 -8.53
N PHE A 314 -9.44 12.87 -8.06
CA PHE A 314 -8.99 11.71 -7.34
C PHE A 314 -9.58 11.64 -5.93
N LYS A 315 -10.27 10.54 -5.60
CA LYS A 315 -11.06 10.38 -4.36
C LYS A 315 -10.30 9.69 -3.22
N ASN A 316 -8.97 9.50 -3.35
CA ASN A 316 -8.15 8.79 -2.38
C ASN A 316 -8.37 7.25 -2.38
N VAL A 317 -7.80 6.59 -1.38
CA VAL A 317 -7.84 5.14 -1.16
C VAL A 317 -8.48 4.88 0.20
N LYS A 318 -9.26 3.82 0.34
CA LYS A 318 -9.78 3.38 1.63
C LYS A 318 -8.65 3.24 2.64
N ARG A 319 -8.94 3.60 3.90
CA ARG A 319 -7.98 3.54 5.00
C ARG A 319 -6.73 4.43 4.81
N ARG A 320 -6.85 5.55 4.10
CA ARG A 320 -5.83 6.61 3.99
C ARG A 320 -6.46 7.94 4.41
N MET A 321 -6.42 8.24 5.71
CA MET A 321 -7.16 9.36 6.32
C MET A 321 -8.65 9.35 5.93
N GLU A 322 -9.22 8.15 5.79
CA GLU A 322 -10.62 7.95 5.43
C GLU A 322 -11.52 8.43 6.58
N CYS A 323 -12.40 9.38 6.30
CA CYS A 323 -13.42 9.79 7.26
C CYS A 323 -14.49 8.70 7.34
N ILE A 324 -14.51 7.98 8.46
CA ILE A 324 -15.48 6.88 8.71
C ILE A 324 -16.85 7.42 9.11
N GLY A 325 -16.88 8.58 9.77
CA GLY A 325 -18.12 9.23 10.16
C GLY A 325 -17.90 10.34 11.19
N GLU A 326 -18.96 11.13 11.37
CA GLU A 326 -19.04 12.18 12.38
C GLU A 326 -20.26 11.94 13.27
N LYS A 327 -20.09 12.07 14.58
CA LYS A 327 -21.18 11.94 15.55
C LYS A 327 -20.94 12.84 16.76
N ASN A 328 -21.95 13.58 17.19
CA ASN A 328 -21.88 14.53 18.31
C ASN A 328 -20.74 15.55 18.20
N GLY A 329 -20.41 15.97 16.96
CA GLY A 329 -19.30 16.88 16.68
C GLY A 329 -17.92 16.24 16.82
N ILE A 330 -17.82 14.90 16.80
CA ILE A 330 -16.58 14.12 16.85
C ILE A 330 -16.40 13.41 15.52
N THR A 331 -15.26 13.62 14.86
CA THR A 331 -14.95 12.99 13.59
C THR A 331 -13.98 11.83 13.78
N ILE A 332 -14.28 10.66 13.18
CA ILE A 332 -13.43 9.47 13.24
C ILE A 332 -12.80 9.22 11.87
N TYR A 333 -11.48 9.04 11.87
CA TYR A 333 -10.69 8.68 10.68
C TYR A 333 -10.06 7.29 10.82
N ASP A 334 -9.93 6.58 9.70
CA ASP A 334 -9.16 5.34 9.56
C ASP A 334 -7.91 5.58 8.71
N ASP A 335 -6.76 5.14 9.21
CA ASP A 335 -5.51 5.20 8.47
C ASP A 335 -4.69 3.92 8.63
N PHE A 336 -4.01 3.53 7.57
CA PHE A 336 -3.17 2.32 7.54
C PHE A 336 -1.77 2.55 8.14
N ALA A 337 -1.45 3.76 8.62
CA ALA A 337 -0.16 4.09 9.23
C ALA A 337 0.14 3.15 10.41
N HIS A 338 1.30 2.54 10.39
CA HIS A 338 1.74 1.57 11.39
C HIS A 338 3.26 1.64 11.67
N HIS A 339 3.99 2.45 10.92
CA HIS A 339 5.41 2.76 11.10
C HIS A 339 5.56 4.19 11.64
N PRO A 340 6.54 4.50 12.52
CA PRO A 340 6.69 5.83 13.12
C PRO A 340 6.72 6.97 12.11
N ALA A 341 7.43 6.85 11.00
CA ALA A 341 7.44 7.87 9.94
C ALA A 341 6.04 8.08 9.34
N ALA A 342 5.30 7.02 9.02
CA ALA A 342 3.93 7.11 8.52
C ALA A 342 2.97 7.72 9.56
N ILE A 343 3.08 7.33 10.84
CA ILE A 343 2.30 7.89 11.96
C ILE A 343 2.54 9.39 12.06
N SER A 344 3.80 9.82 12.09
CA SER A 344 4.17 11.25 12.15
C SER A 344 3.59 12.03 10.97
N THR A 345 3.74 11.50 9.77
CA THR A 345 3.27 12.14 8.54
C THR A 345 1.74 12.27 8.51
N THR A 346 1.02 11.22 8.91
CA THR A 346 -0.46 11.22 8.97
C THR A 346 -0.97 12.22 10.02
N LEU A 347 -0.35 12.22 11.22
CA LEU A 347 -0.70 13.17 12.28
C LEU A 347 -0.42 14.62 11.88
N ALA A 348 0.72 14.89 11.27
CA ALA A 348 1.04 16.24 10.77
C ALA A 348 0.04 16.70 9.69
N GLY A 349 -0.39 15.80 8.80
CA GLY A 349 -1.45 16.06 7.84
C GLY A 349 -2.78 16.41 8.51
N LEU A 350 -3.22 15.60 9.48
CA LEU A 350 -4.45 15.88 10.23
C LEU A 350 -4.33 17.19 11.00
N ARG A 351 -3.21 17.45 11.67
CA ARG A 351 -2.95 18.69 12.39
C ARG A 351 -3.06 19.93 11.49
N ALA A 352 -2.51 19.85 10.28
CA ALA A 352 -2.64 20.94 9.30
C ALA A 352 -4.10 21.19 8.89
N LYS A 353 -4.93 20.13 8.81
CA LYS A 353 -6.36 20.21 8.46
C LYS A 353 -7.20 20.82 9.58
N VAL A 354 -7.00 20.34 10.82
CA VAL A 354 -7.88 20.66 11.94
C VAL A 354 -7.39 21.85 12.78
N GLY A 355 -6.19 22.35 12.50
CA GLY A 355 -5.58 23.49 13.18
C GLY A 355 -5.37 23.23 14.68
N LYS A 356 -6.10 23.92 15.54
CA LYS A 356 -6.00 23.81 17.02
C LYS A 356 -6.98 22.81 17.63
N ALA A 357 -7.85 22.16 16.84
CA ALA A 357 -8.77 21.16 17.35
C ALA A 357 -8.00 19.96 17.92
N ARG A 358 -8.57 19.30 18.92
CA ARG A 358 -7.89 18.20 19.62
C ARG A 358 -7.84 16.94 18.77
N ILE A 359 -6.66 16.33 18.65
CA ILE A 359 -6.43 15.07 17.97
C ILE A 359 -6.19 13.97 19.01
N ILE A 360 -7.01 12.93 18.94
CA ILE A 360 -6.87 11.70 19.71
C ILE A 360 -6.31 10.64 18.76
N ALA A 361 -5.04 10.27 18.96
CA ALA A 361 -4.40 9.17 18.21
C ALA A 361 -4.69 7.83 18.87
N VAL A 362 -5.27 6.89 18.12
CA VAL A 362 -5.56 5.52 18.58
C VAL A 362 -4.76 4.57 17.69
N LEU A 363 -3.81 3.82 18.26
CA LEU A 363 -2.90 2.99 17.47
C LEU A 363 -2.83 1.54 17.94
N GLU A 364 -2.70 0.62 16.97
CA GLU A 364 -2.39 -0.79 17.16
C GLU A 364 -1.04 -1.09 16.50
N PRO A 365 0.07 -1.16 17.27
CA PRO A 365 1.39 -1.51 16.72
C PRO A 365 1.46 -3.02 16.42
N ARG A 366 1.02 -3.44 15.22
CA ARG A 366 0.84 -4.87 14.91
C ARG A 366 1.71 -5.41 13.79
N SER A 367 2.38 -4.56 12.98
CA SER A 367 3.33 -5.05 11.98
C SER A 367 4.48 -5.84 12.63
N ASN A 368 5.13 -6.71 11.88
CA ASN A 368 6.24 -7.51 12.43
C ASN A 368 7.34 -6.61 13.00
N THR A 369 7.74 -5.57 12.29
CA THR A 369 8.72 -4.56 12.75
C THR A 369 8.30 -3.94 14.09
N MET A 370 7.02 -3.54 14.21
CA MET A 370 6.51 -2.95 15.44
C MET A 370 6.40 -3.96 16.58
N LYS A 371 5.95 -5.19 16.32
CA LYS A 371 5.90 -6.26 17.34
C LYS A 371 7.27 -6.63 17.89
N LEU A 372 8.32 -6.64 17.05
CA LEU A 372 9.69 -6.89 17.46
C LEU A 372 10.27 -5.76 18.32
N GLY A 373 9.62 -4.59 18.35
CA GLY A 373 10.05 -3.44 19.14
C GLY A 373 11.26 -2.68 18.56
N THR A 374 11.67 -2.99 17.35
CA THR A 374 12.81 -2.33 16.67
C THR A 374 12.61 -0.81 16.59
N MET A 375 11.37 -0.37 16.40
CA MET A 375 11.01 1.05 16.25
C MET A 375 10.38 1.68 17.50
N LYS A 376 10.34 0.97 18.66
CA LYS A 376 9.67 1.45 19.87
C LYS A 376 10.21 2.79 20.38
N SER A 377 11.50 3.08 20.22
CA SER A 377 12.13 4.32 20.65
C SER A 377 11.72 5.55 19.81
N ALA A 378 11.33 5.36 18.56
CA ALA A 378 10.87 6.43 17.67
C ALA A 378 9.37 6.74 17.83
N LEU A 379 8.62 5.88 18.51
CA LEU A 379 7.17 6.00 18.64
C LEU A 379 6.72 7.26 19.37
N PRO A 380 7.32 7.69 20.54
CA PRO A 380 6.89 8.91 21.22
C PRO A 380 7.01 10.16 20.36
N GLU A 381 8.11 10.33 19.63
CA GLU A 381 8.33 11.48 18.74
C GLU A 381 7.35 11.48 17.57
N SER A 382 7.03 10.32 17.02
CA SER A 382 6.06 10.20 15.93
C SER A 382 4.63 10.63 16.32
N LEU A 383 4.33 10.65 17.61
CA LEU A 383 3.02 11.00 18.19
C LEU A 383 2.96 12.44 18.73
N LYS A 384 3.96 13.28 18.45
CA LYS A 384 4.05 14.64 19.02
C LYS A 384 2.86 15.52 18.67
N ASP A 385 2.31 15.40 17.46
CA ASP A 385 1.20 16.22 16.95
C ASP A 385 -0.18 15.75 17.44
N ALA A 386 -0.27 14.63 18.18
CA ALA A 386 -1.48 14.22 18.87
C ALA A 386 -1.58 14.91 20.26
N ASP A 387 -2.78 15.30 20.65
CA ASP A 387 -3.06 15.85 21.99
C ASP A 387 -3.29 14.76 23.03
N GLN A 388 -3.82 13.61 22.60
CA GLN A 388 -4.01 12.41 23.41
C GLN A 388 -3.66 11.17 22.59
N VAL A 389 -3.09 10.14 23.24
CA VAL A 389 -2.63 8.92 22.62
C VAL A 389 -3.22 7.71 23.33
N PHE A 390 -3.81 6.79 22.58
CA PHE A 390 -4.27 5.50 23.06
C PHE A 390 -3.53 4.39 22.28
N CYS A 391 -2.78 3.54 22.97
CA CYS A 391 -2.01 2.44 22.37
C CYS A 391 -2.56 1.10 22.84
N TYR A 392 -2.94 0.25 21.89
CA TYR A 392 -3.39 -1.11 22.18
C TYR A 392 -2.24 -2.07 22.18
N GLY A 393 -1.90 -2.63 23.34
CA GLY A 393 -0.67 -3.38 23.59
C GLY A 393 -0.81 -4.91 23.66
N GLU A 394 -2.01 -5.49 23.46
CA GLU A 394 -2.30 -6.92 23.71
C GLU A 394 -1.29 -7.90 23.08
N LYS A 395 -0.84 -7.64 21.87
CA LYS A 395 0.02 -8.57 21.10
C LYS A 395 1.47 -8.12 20.96
N LEU A 396 1.91 -7.18 21.78
CA LEU A 396 3.29 -6.70 21.75
C LEU A 396 4.23 -7.62 22.56
N THR A 397 5.46 -7.76 22.09
CA THR A 397 6.53 -8.50 22.81
C THR A 397 7.36 -7.59 23.71
N TRP A 398 7.03 -6.29 23.76
CA TRP A 398 7.71 -5.26 24.55
C TRP A 398 6.70 -4.43 25.34
N ASN A 399 7.21 -3.74 26.37
CA ASN A 399 6.39 -2.92 27.28
C ASN A 399 6.02 -1.58 26.61
N ALA A 400 4.74 -1.39 26.29
CA ALA A 400 4.24 -0.18 25.64
C ALA A 400 4.22 1.04 26.58
N GLU A 401 3.95 0.85 27.87
CA GLU A 401 4.01 1.93 28.88
C GLU A 401 5.44 2.48 29.02
N GLU A 402 6.45 1.59 29.02
CA GLU A 402 7.84 1.99 29.07
C GLU A 402 8.24 2.77 27.80
N ALA A 403 7.85 2.28 26.63
CA ALA A 403 8.15 2.96 25.37
C ALA A 403 7.48 4.34 25.26
N LEU A 404 6.26 4.51 25.79
CA LEU A 404 5.52 5.76 25.79
C LEU A 404 5.77 6.63 27.03
N ALA A 405 6.69 6.22 27.93
CA ALA A 405 7.02 7.00 29.13
C ALA A 405 7.40 8.47 28.87
N PRO A 406 8.08 8.84 27.75
CA PRO A 406 8.35 10.24 27.41
C PRO A 406 7.09 11.08 27.22
N ILE A 407 5.96 10.48 26.88
CA ILE A 407 4.66 11.14 26.63
C ILE A 407 3.55 10.62 27.58
N LYS A 408 3.92 10.05 28.74
CA LYS A 408 2.97 9.45 29.68
C LYS A 408 1.83 10.36 30.14
N ASN A 409 2.06 11.67 30.12
CA ASN A 409 1.05 12.69 30.51
C ASN A 409 -0.11 12.80 29.52
N LYS A 410 0.04 12.29 28.29
CA LYS A 410 -0.98 12.29 27.24
C LYS A 410 -1.22 10.90 26.65
N SER A 411 -0.67 9.83 27.24
CA SER A 411 -0.81 8.47 26.70
C SER A 411 -1.50 7.52 27.67
N PHE A 412 -2.28 6.61 27.11
CA PHE A 412 -2.93 5.48 27.78
C PHE A 412 -2.60 4.19 27.01
N VAL A 413 -2.23 3.14 27.72
CA VAL A 413 -2.02 1.81 27.16
C VAL A 413 -3.10 0.86 27.65
N GLY A 414 -3.72 0.12 26.75
CA GLY A 414 -4.76 -0.84 27.08
C GLY A 414 -4.47 -2.21 26.48
N TYR A 415 -4.87 -3.27 27.18
CA TYR A 415 -4.66 -4.66 26.78
C TYR A 415 -5.97 -5.43 26.62
N ASP A 416 -7.09 -4.88 27.10
CA ASP A 416 -8.45 -5.38 26.89
C ASP A 416 -9.21 -4.41 25.99
N MET A 417 -9.83 -4.92 24.93
CA MET A 417 -10.48 -4.09 23.91
C MET A 417 -11.67 -3.30 24.46
N LYS A 418 -12.44 -3.90 25.36
CA LYS A 418 -13.62 -3.25 25.94
C LYS A 418 -13.21 -2.07 26.84
N ILE A 419 -12.26 -2.32 27.75
CA ILE A 419 -11.71 -1.29 28.64
C ILE A 419 -11.02 -0.18 27.80
N PHE A 420 -10.32 -0.55 26.75
CA PHE A 420 -9.64 0.37 25.84
C PHE A 420 -10.62 1.32 25.14
N VAL A 421 -11.72 0.80 24.59
CA VAL A 421 -12.77 1.61 23.96
C VAL A 421 -13.46 2.51 24.98
N GLU A 422 -13.80 1.99 26.17
CA GLU A 422 -14.41 2.76 27.24
C GLU A 422 -13.53 3.94 27.69
N ALA A 423 -12.21 3.73 27.76
CA ALA A 423 -11.25 4.77 28.09
C ALA A 423 -11.20 5.88 27.01
N ILE A 424 -11.22 5.51 25.72
CA ILE A 424 -11.28 6.48 24.61
C ILE A 424 -12.56 7.31 24.69
N LEU A 425 -13.71 6.64 24.80
CA LEU A 425 -15.02 7.32 24.84
C LEU A 425 -15.15 8.27 26.04
N LYS A 426 -14.60 7.90 27.20
CA LYS A 426 -14.61 8.75 28.40
C LYS A 426 -13.80 10.06 28.22
N GLU A 427 -12.70 10.01 27.47
CA GLU A 427 -11.83 11.15 27.21
C GLU A 427 -12.33 12.04 26.06
N THR A 428 -13.23 11.53 25.21
CA THR A 428 -13.66 12.20 23.99
C THR A 428 -14.65 13.33 24.28
N LYS A 429 -14.53 14.44 23.54
CA LYS A 429 -15.40 15.65 23.67
C LYS A 429 -15.79 16.15 22.28
N SER A 430 -16.92 16.87 22.21
CA SER A 430 -17.33 17.55 20.97
C SER A 430 -16.20 18.45 20.43
N GLY A 431 -15.93 18.38 19.14
CA GLY A 431 -14.83 19.04 18.45
C GLY A 431 -13.55 18.21 18.36
N ASP A 432 -13.54 16.98 18.90
CA ASP A 432 -12.37 16.08 18.78
C ASP A 432 -12.29 15.38 17.41
N HIS A 433 -11.06 15.09 17.01
CA HIS A 433 -10.75 14.28 15.85
C HIS A 433 -10.05 13.00 16.32
N ILE A 434 -10.69 11.83 16.14
CA ILE A 434 -10.13 10.53 16.51
C ILE A 434 -9.49 9.92 15.26
N LEU A 435 -8.17 9.72 15.30
CA LEU A 435 -7.41 9.07 14.23
C LEU A 435 -7.05 7.66 14.66
N VAL A 436 -7.68 6.66 14.03
CA VAL A 436 -7.39 5.24 14.27
C VAL A 436 -6.36 4.76 13.26
N MET A 437 -5.24 4.24 13.75
CA MET A 437 -4.09 3.80 12.94
C MET A 437 -3.77 2.33 13.18
N SER A 438 -3.90 1.50 12.14
CA SER A 438 -3.56 0.07 12.16
C SER A 438 -3.42 -0.51 10.76
N ASN A 439 -2.51 -1.44 10.54
CA ASN A 439 -2.44 -2.23 9.31
C ASN A 439 -3.33 -3.49 9.34
N GLY A 440 -4.19 -3.64 10.34
CA GLY A 440 -5.16 -4.73 10.47
C GLY A 440 -6.60 -4.24 10.60
N SER A 441 -7.51 -5.15 10.97
CA SER A 441 -8.92 -4.84 11.18
C SER A 441 -9.19 -4.07 12.48
N PHE A 442 -8.24 -4.08 13.41
CA PHE A 442 -8.35 -3.54 14.75
C PHE A 442 -9.68 -3.91 15.44
N ASN A 443 -10.09 -5.17 15.27
CA ASN A 443 -11.33 -5.74 15.81
C ASN A 443 -12.60 -4.90 15.53
N GLY A 444 -12.62 -4.12 14.44
CA GLY A 444 -13.75 -3.26 14.07
C GLY A 444 -13.97 -2.07 15.02
N ILE A 445 -12.91 -1.58 15.68
CA ILE A 445 -12.96 -0.49 16.67
C ILE A 445 -13.69 0.76 16.15
N HIS A 446 -13.58 1.09 14.86
CA HIS A 446 -14.24 2.25 14.25
C HIS A 446 -15.74 2.24 14.47
N GLN A 447 -16.40 1.10 14.18
CA GLN A 447 -17.85 0.95 14.35
C GLN A 447 -18.23 0.95 15.83
N THR A 448 -17.38 0.38 16.68
CA THR A 448 -17.61 0.35 18.13
C THR A 448 -17.54 1.76 18.72
N LEU A 449 -16.56 2.57 18.30
CA LEU A 449 -16.45 3.99 18.70
C LEU A 449 -17.66 4.80 18.21
N LEU A 450 -18.03 4.69 16.91
CA LEU A 450 -19.20 5.39 16.36
C LEU A 450 -20.49 5.04 17.11
N LYS A 451 -20.68 3.79 17.51
CA LYS A 451 -21.83 3.37 18.32
C LYS A 451 -21.76 3.94 19.74
N GLY A 452 -20.59 3.92 20.35
CA GLY A 452 -20.38 4.40 21.73
C GLY A 452 -20.48 5.92 21.91
N LEU A 453 -20.33 6.69 20.84
CA LEU A 453 -20.57 8.14 20.82
C LEU A 453 -22.07 8.50 20.75
N ALA A 454 -22.95 7.57 21.02
CA ALA A 454 -24.40 7.72 20.94
C ALA A 454 -24.96 8.69 22.01
#